data_ed424ebb293db04359244e74a2142cea
#
_entry.id   ed424ebb293db04359244e74a2142cea
#
_cell.length_a   1.000
_cell.length_b   1.000
_cell.length_c   1.000
_cell.angle_alpha   90.00
_cell.angle_beta   90.00
_cell.angle_gamma   90.00
#
_symmetry.space_group_name_H-M   'P 1'
#
loop_
_entity.id
_entity.type
_entity.pdbx_description
1 polymer ?
#
loop_
_entity_poly.entity_id
_entity_poly.type
_entity_poly.pdbx_seq_one_letter_code
_entity_poly.pdbx_strand_id
1 'polypeptide(L)'
;MPSNRPSQYNRSAINRNTIATVARQDEALRLRRQGMAYIDIARQLGYTPNGVPRPQSAAEAVRAAERREQLSGAALANNAVAAVAATTAVAPVAAAAVANAAALTRTFGVEIEFFGITPRVAVDALTAAGISAASESYNHQTRAHWKIVTDASVTSRGTGCGSGLELVSPILRGANGFAETAKAVTALLNAGAKVDKSCGIHVHVGADGMTGADIIRVVDLYVQNNTHLDTVLAASRLNNGYAMKYNNAAMQNLRNALRRANGVNDIQSGARGLPRYMVVNVTSYLRHGTIEFRQHQGSLNGEKVVSWVKTIIAIMEKGASMQDGDVQDFGSLDAFTTALGLDDQTKTYLNNRATTLAGSR
;
A
#
# COMPACT_ATOMS: atom_id res chain seq x y z
N MET A 1 11.40 -51.53 5.73
CA MET A 1 11.60 -50.41 4.82
C MET A 1 11.51 -49.13 5.65
N PRO A 2 12.60 -48.36 5.88
CA PRO A 2 12.53 -47.17 6.68
C PRO A 2 12.12 -45.97 5.79
N SER A 3 11.15 -45.19 6.29
CA SER A 3 10.63 -43.99 5.70
C SER A 3 11.62 -42.82 5.84
N ASN A 4 12.14 -42.34 4.73
CA ASN A 4 12.93 -41.12 4.65
C ASN A 4 12.03 -39.88 4.79
N ARG A 5 11.99 -39.28 5.98
CA ARG A 5 11.48 -37.91 6.17
C ARG A 5 12.65 -36.93 6.07
N PRO A 6 12.63 -35.92 5.19
CA PRO A 6 13.66 -34.89 5.19
C PRO A 6 13.49 -33.99 6.42
N SER A 7 14.58 -33.71 7.11
CA SER A 7 14.62 -32.98 8.37
C SER A 7 14.17 -31.52 8.20
N GLN A 8 13.38 -31.05 9.19
CA GLN A 8 12.89 -29.65 9.31
C GLN A 8 13.99 -28.61 9.59
N TYR A 9 15.25 -29.03 9.74
CA TYR A 9 16.35 -28.15 10.13
C TYR A 9 16.95 -27.28 9.02
N ASN A 10 16.60 -27.50 7.74
CA ASN A 10 17.32 -26.88 6.62
C ASN A 10 16.73 -25.55 6.11
N ARG A 11 15.53 -25.15 6.54
CA ARG A 11 14.85 -23.96 6.00
C ARG A 11 15.13 -22.66 6.77
N SER A 12 15.32 -22.73 8.08
CA SER A 12 15.72 -21.56 8.88
C SER A 12 17.18 -21.14 8.65
N ALA A 13 18.01 -22.07 8.17
CA ALA A 13 19.40 -21.80 7.78
C ALA A 13 19.48 -21.01 6.45
N ILE A 14 18.60 -21.30 5.49
CA ILE A 14 18.59 -20.62 4.18
C ILE A 14 18.19 -19.15 4.31
N ASN A 15 17.23 -18.81 5.15
CA ASN A 15 16.76 -17.42 5.30
C ASN A 15 17.76 -16.57 6.12
N ARG A 16 18.36 -17.13 7.16
CA ARG A 16 19.46 -16.49 7.88
C ARG A 16 20.68 -16.26 6.99
N ASN A 17 20.99 -17.19 6.09
CA ASN A 17 22.08 -17.04 5.13
C ASN A 17 21.83 -15.92 4.11
N THR A 18 20.60 -15.65 3.70
CA THR A 18 20.29 -14.57 2.73
C THR A 18 20.48 -13.20 3.37
N ILE A 19 19.94 -12.97 4.57
CA ILE A 19 20.11 -11.71 5.31
C ILE A 19 21.56 -11.46 5.67
N ALA A 20 22.26 -12.49 6.16
CA ALA A 20 23.69 -12.42 6.47
C ALA A 20 24.53 -12.19 5.20
N THR A 21 24.09 -12.69 4.05
CA THR A 21 24.77 -12.47 2.76
C THR A 21 24.61 -11.02 2.31
N VAL A 22 23.41 -10.43 2.39
CA VAL A 22 23.16 -9.03 2.03
C VAL A 22 23.97 -8.10 2.93
N ALA A 23 23.89 -8.28 4.26
CA ALA A 23 24.65 -7.47 5.22
C ALA A 23 26.17 -7.56 4.97
N ARG A 24 26.68 -8.74 4.63
CA ARG A 24 28.10 -8.94 4.29
C ARG A 24 28.49 -8.25 2.98
N GLN A 25 27.60 -8.21 2.00
CA GLN A 25 27.81 -7.49 0.74
C GLN A 25 27.84 -5.98 0.94
N ASP A 26 26.96 -5.43 1.76
CA ASP A 26 26.90 -3.99 2.07
C ASP A 26 28.15 -3.56 2.87
N GLU A 27 28.60 -4.40 3.80
CA GLU A 27 29.85 -4.15 4.54
C GLU A 27 31.08 -4.24 3.62
N ALA A 28 31.09 -5.15 2.66
CA ALA A 28 32.16 -5.22 1.65
C ALA A 28 32.25 -3.93 0.82
N LEU A 29 31.10 -3.38 0.42
CA LEU A 29 31.05 -2.10 -0.31
C LEU A 29 31.54 -0.94 0.57
N ARG A 30 31.11 -0.88 1.83
CA ARG A 30 31.57 0.13 2.79
C ARG A 30 33.09 0.12 2.95
N LEU A 31 33.68 -1.04 3.15
CA LEU A 31 35.12 -1.21 3.30
C LEU A 31 35.88 -0.84 2.02
N ARG A 32 35.33 -1.18 0.83
CA ARG A 32 35.90 -0.79 -0.46
C ARG A 32 35.92 0.71 -0.67
N ARG A 33 34.87 1.42 -0.28
CA ARG A 33 34.78 2.89 -0.34
C ARG A 33 35.78 3.57 0.60
N GLN A 34 36.20 2.90 1.66
CA GLN A 34 37.28 3.34 2.55
C GLN A 34 38.69 3.05 1.99
N GLY A 35 38.78 2.53 0.76
CA GLY A 35 40.05 2.25 0.09
C GLY A 35 40.65 0.88 0.36
N MET A 36 39.95 0.01 1.11
CA MET A 36 40.46 -1.33 1.45
C MET A 36 40.63 -2.21 0.22
N ALA A 37 41.73 -2.94 0.11
CA ALA A 37 41.97 -3.88 -0.97
C ALA A 37 41.03 -5.11 -0.88
N TYR A 38 40.64 -5.69 -2.01
CA TYR A 38 39.71 -6.86 -2.04
C TYR A 38 40.24 -8.06 -1.26
N ILE A 39 41.57 -8.24 -1.19
CA ILE A 39 42.19 -9.34 -0.43
C ILE A 39 41.96 -9.17 1.08
N ASP A 40 41.99 -7.94 1.57
CA ASP A 40 41.80 -7.63 2.98
C ASP A 40 40.31 -7.65 3.33
N ILE A 41 39.43 -7.19 2.44
CA ILE A 41 37.98 -7.37 2.56
C ILE A 41 37.64 -8.87 2.64
N ALA A 42 38.26 -9.70 1.80
CA ALA A 42 38.05 -11.14 1.81
C ALA A 42 38.47 -11.78 3.15
N ARG A 43 39.59 -11.35 3.72
CA ARG A 43 40.02 -11.80 5.06
C ARG A 43 39.06 -11.36 6.16
N GLN A 44 38.71 -10.07 6.17
CA GLN A 44 37.90 -9.48 7.24
C GLN A 44 36.47 -10.02 7.24
N LEU A 45 35.87 -10.25 6.06
CA LEU A 45 34.48 -10.71 5.94
C LEU A 45 34.36 -12.23 5.75
N GLY A 46 35.44 -12.97 5.89
CA GLY A 46 35.41 -14.45 5.84
C GLY A 46 35.11 -15.03 4.46
N TYR A 47 35.48 -14.34 3.37
CA TYR A 47 35.53 -14.93 2.02
C TYR A 47 36.80 -15.77 1.88
N THR A 48 36.96 -16.75 2.76
CA THR A 48 38.19 -17.53 2.96
C THR A 48 37.89 -19.02 3.00
N PRO A 49 37.39 -19.65 1.92
CA PRO A 49 37.21 -21.10 1.94
C PRO A 49 38.56 -21.79 2.14
N ASN A 50 38.59 -22.75 3.07
CA ASN A 50 39.82 -23.45 3.51
C ASN A 50 40.92 -22.49 4.03
N GLY A 51 40.57 -21.36 4.64
CA GLY A 51 41.51 -20.39 5.17
C GLY A 51 42.23 -19.49 4.16
N VAL A 52 41.98 -19.68 2.85
CA VAL A 52 42.60 -18.89 1.78
C VAL A 52 41.65 -17.74 1.34
N PRO A 53 42.08 -16.46 1.45
CA PRO A 53 41.29 -15.33 1.04
C PRO A 53 40.96 -15.37 -0.47
N ARG A 54 39.69 -15.14 -0.82
CA ARG A 54 39.24 -15.04 -2.23
C ARG A 54 38.85 -13.60 -2.56
N PRO A 55 39.75 -12.79 -3.11
CA PRO A 55 39.46 -11.40 -3.47
C PRO A 55 38.36 -11.28 -4.55
N GLN A 56 38.22 -12.29 -5.44
CA GLN A 56 37.13 -12.32 -6.42
C GLN A 56 35.75 -12.37 -5.76
N SER A 57 35.59 -13.17 -4.69
CA SER A 57 34.32 -13.24 -3.94
C SER A 57 34.00 -11.91 -3.22
N ALA A 58 35.02 -11.21 -2.70
CA ALA A 58 34.84 -9.87 -2.16
C ALA A 58 34.47 -8.85 -3.25
N ALA A 59 35.08 -8.94 -4.43
CA ALA A 59 34.74 -8.09 -5.58
C ALA A 59 33.31 -8.35 -6.11
N GLU A 60 32.86 -9.60 -6.13
CA GLU A 60 31.48 -9.96 -6.47
C GLU A 60 30.49 -9.42 -5.45
N ALA A 61 30.80 -9.49 -4.18
CA ALA A 61 30.01 -8.94 -3.10
C ALA A 61 29.84 -7.41 -3.24
N VAL A 62 30.93 -6.71 -3.51
CA VAL A 62 30.91 -5.25 -3.77
C VAL A 62 30.02 -4.93 -4.98
N ARG A 63 30.23 -5.60 -6.11
CA ARG A 63 29.40 -5.39 -7.32
C ARG A 63 27.92 -5.71 -7.10
N ALA A 64 27.59 -6.68 -6.24
CA ALA A 64 26.21 -6.98 -5.89
C ALA A 64 25.56 -5.86 -5.05
N ALA A 65 26.31 -5.27 -4.13
CA ALA A 65 25.88 -4.12 -3.35
C ALA A 65 25.72 -2.85 -4.23
N GLU A 66 26.68 -2.57 -5.09
CA GLU A 66 26.65 -1.45 -6.06
C GLU A 66 25.43 -1.54 -6.98
N ARG A 67 25.12 -2.74 -7.51
CA ARG A 67 23.90 -2.93 -8.34
C ARG A 67 22.63 -2.65 -7.56
N ARG A 68 22.55 -3.01 -6.26
CA ARG A 68 21.39 -2.67 -5.41
C ARG A 68 21.28 -1.17 -5.19
N GLU A 69 22.39 -0.50 -4.91
CA GLU A 69 22.42 0.97 -4.76
C GLU A 69 22.07 1.69 -6.07
N GLN A 70 22.56 1.21 -7.23
CA GLN A 70 22.21 1.78 -8.54
C GLN A 70 20.72 1.61 -8.84
N LEU A 71 20.12 0.47 -8.50
CA LEU A 71 18.68 0.23 -8.66
C LEU A 71 17.86 1.09 -7.69
N SER A 72 18.36 1.32 -6.47
CA SER A 72 17.73 2.25 -5.50
C SER A 72 18.06 3.71 -5.82
N GLY A 73 19.27 4.01 -6.30
CA GLY A 73 19.73 5.34 -6.69
C GLY A 73 19.14 5.82 -8.02
N ALA A 74 18.86 4.91 -8.97
CA ALA A 74 18.11 5.24 -10.19
C ALA A 74 16.66 5.63 -9.87
N ALA A 75 16.06 5.00 -8.86
CA ALA A 75 14.76 5.41 -8.35
C ALA A 75 14.82 6.79 -7.64
N LEU A 76 15.92 7.08 -6.93
CA LEU A 76 16.15 8.36 -6.25
C LEU A 76 16.63 9.45 -7.23
N ALA A 77 17.45 9.13 -8.22
CA ALA A 77 17.94 10.08 -9.22
C ALA A 77 16.84 10.48 -10.22
N ASN A 78 15.93 9.58 -10.58
CA ASN A 78 14.74 9.95 -11.34
C ASN A 78 13.85 10.92 -10.54
N ASN A 79 13.80 10.79 -9.21
CA ASN A 79 13.10 11.73 -8.34
C ASN A 79 13.87 13.06 -8.18
N ALA A 80 15.21 13.01 -8.14
CA ALA A 80 16.05 14.21 -8.00
C ALA A 80 16.17 15.01 -9.32
N VAL A 81 16.23 14.36 -10.47
CA VAL A 81 16.22 15.02 -11.78
C VAL A 81 14.87 15.67 -12.06
N ALA A 82 13.77 15.05 -11.64
CA ALA A 82 12.45 15.67 -11.67
C ALA A 82 12.37 16.90 -10.74
N ALA A 83 13.01 16.85 -9.57
CA ALA A 83 13.07 17.96 -8.63
C ALA A 83 13.97 19.12 -9.10
N VAL A 84 15.11 18.83 -9.75
CA VAL A 84 16.04 19.86 -10.28
C VAL A 84 15.50 20.48 -11.57
N ALA A 85 14.83 19.72 -12.43
CA ALA A 85 14.14 20.28 -13.61
C ALA A 85 12.97 21.19 -13.22
N ALA A 86 12.33 20.93 -12.08
CA ALA A 86 11.25 21.76 -11.55
C ALA A 86 11.75 23.09 -10.92
N THR A 87 13.03 23.20 -10.52
CA THR A 87 13.57 24.43 -9.91
C THR A 87 14.04 25.49 -10.91
N THR A 88 14.18 25.15 -12.20
CA THR A 88 14.65 26.10 -13.23
C THR A 88 13.56 26.69 -14.13
N ALA A 89 12.34 26.24 -14.04
CA ALA A 89 11.21 26.85 -14.75
C ALA A 89 9.94 26.66 -13.93
N VAL A 90 9.40 27.74 -13.38
CA VAL A 90 8.00 27.86 -12.89
C VAL A 90 7.84 27.95 -11.36
N ALA A 91 7.99 29.12 -10.82
CA ALA A 91 7.57 29.46 -9.46
C ALA A 91 6.04 29.31 -9.17
N PRO A 92 5.07 29.41 -10.12
CA PRO A 92 3.65 29.26 -9.80
C PRO A 92 3.16 27.80 -9.77
N VAL A 93 3.76 26.86 -10.51
CA VAL A 93 3.30 25.44 -10.56
C VAL A 93 3.76 24.65 -9.33
N ALA A 94 4.94 24.93 -8.80
CA ALA A 94 5.42 24.30 -7.57
C ALA A 94 4.57 24.68 -6.34
N ALA A 95 4.06 25.91 -6.28
CA ALA A 95 3.17 26.36 -5.22
C ALA A 95 1.79 25.66 -5.28
N ALA A 96 1.26 25.39 -6.47
CA ALA A 96 -0.01 24.67 -6.64
C ALA A 96 0.12 23.18 -6.30
N ALA A 97 1.24 22.52 -6.65
CA ALA A 97 1.49 21.12 -6.32
C ALA A 97 1.71 20.91 -4.80
N VAL A 98 2.38 21.85 -4.14
CA VAL A 98 2.54 21.84 -2.67
C VAL A 98 1.22 22.13 -1.97
N ALA A 99 0.39 23.05 -2.50
CA ALA A 99 -0.93 23.36 -1.96
C ALA A 99 -1.88 22.14 -2.05
N ASN A 100 -1.86 21.39 -3.16
CA ASN A 100 -2.68 20.19 -3.33
C ASN A 100 -2.24 19.02 -2.44
N ALA A 101 -0.94 18.82 -2.25
CA ALA A 101 -0.44 17.82 -1.29
C ALA A 101 -0.79 18.19 0.18
N ALA A 102 -0.94 19.47 0.50
CA ALA A 102 -1.38 19.96 1.80
C ALA A 102 -2.89 19.75 2.04
N ALA A 103 -3.69 19.59 0.98
CA ALA A 103 -5.14 19.40 1.08
C ALA A 103 -5.55 17.99 1.52
N LEU A 104 -4.68 16.97 1.38
CA LEU A 104 -4.96 15.60 1.81
C LEU A 104 -4.70 15.44 3.32
N THR A 105 -5.56 16.06 4.13
CA THR A 105 -5.36 16.19 5.59
C THR A 105 -6.15 15.18 6.42
N ARG A 106 -7.11 14.48 5.83
CA ARG A 106 -7.87 13.45 6.55
C ARG A 106 -6.98 12.35 7.08
N THR A 107 -7.33 11.82 8.23
CA THR A 107 -6.74 10.58 8.73
C THR A 107 -7.12 9.43 7.83
N PHE A 108 -6.22 8.46 7.72
CA PHE A 108 -6.50 7.24 6.99
C PHE A 108 -5.88 6.01 7.69
N GLY A 109 -6.36 4.85 7.31
CA GLY A 109 -5.77 3.55 7.63
C GLY A 109 -5.80 2.65 6.40
N VAL A 110 -4.92 1.68 6.36
CA VAL A 110 -4.88 0.68 5.28
C VAL A 110 -4.91 -0.72 5.87
N GLU A 111 -5.64 -1.60 5.20
CA GLU A 111 -5.61 -3.05 5.38
C GLU A 111 -5.11 -3.66 4.08
N ILE A 112 -4.05 -4.46 4.15
CA ILE A 112 -3.36 -4.99 2.97
C ILE A 112 -3.21 -6.50 3.13
N GLU A 113 -3.95 -7.24 2.33
CA GLU A 113 -3.95 -8.69 2.32
C GLU A 113 -2.74 -9.24 1.56
N PHE A 114 -2.11 -10.26 2.12
CA PHE A 114 -0.92 -10.90 1.54
C PHE A 114 -0.74 -12.34 2.06
N PHE A 115 0.21 -13.07 1.47
CA PHE A 115 0.60 -14.42 1.90
C PHE A 115 2.10 -14.68 1.63
N GLY A 116 2.58 -15.88 1.92
CA GLY A 116 3.92 -16.33 1.51
C GLY A 116 5.00 -16.21 2.58
N ILE A 117 4.73 -15.50 3.67
CA ILE A 117 5.60 -15.41 4.84
C ILE A 117 4.80 -15.67 6.13
N THR A 118 5.48 -15.96 7.23
CA THR A 118 4.80 -16.13 8.52
C THR A 118 4.57 -14.78 9.20
N PRO A 119 3.61 -14.68 10.15
CA PRO A 119 3.40 -13.45 10.93
C PRO A 119 4.67 -12.95 11.60
N ARG A 120 5.50 -13.83 12.11
CA ARG A 120 6.78 -13.48 12.73
C ARG A 120 7.74 -12.83 11.72
N VAL A 121 7.90 -13.43 10.54
CA VAL A 121 8.75 -12.86 9.48
C VAL A 121 8.26 -11.48 9.06
N ALA A 122 6.93 -11.29 8.98
CA ALA A 122 6.34 -9.99 8.65
C ALA A 122 6.66 -8.93 9.73
N VAL A 123 6.49 -9.27 11.02
CA VAL A 123 6.82 -8.38 12.14
C VAL A 123 8.32 -8.07 12.18
N ASP A 124 9.17 -9.07 12.02
CA ASP A 124 10.64 -8.89 12.03
C ASP A 124 11.09 -7.95 10.88
N ALA A 125 10.48 -8.09 9.68
CA ALA A 125 10.76 -7.24 8.53
C ALA A 125 10.32 -5.78 8.74
N LEU A 126 9.13 -5.56 9.30
CA LEU A 126 8.64 -4.22 9.63
C LEU A 126 9.51 -3.56 10.70
N THR A 127 9.85 -4.30 11.75
CA THR A 127 10.73 -3.81 12.84
C THR A 127 12.14 -3.46 12.32
N ALA A 128 12.71 -4.29 11.46
CA ALA A 128 14.00 -4.01 10.81
C ALA A 128 13.95 -2.77 9.91
N ALA A 129 12.77 -2.45 9.35
CA ALA A 129 12.52 -1.20 8.64
C ALA A 129 12.23 -0.03 9.59
N GLY A 130 12.31 -0.17 10.91
CA GLY A 130 12.02 0.88 11.89
C GLY A 130 10.53 1.22 11.98
N ILE A 131 9.66 0.25 11.74
CA ILE A 131 8.20 0.36 11.87
C ILE A 131 7.77 -0.47 13.08
N SER A 132 7.06 0.15 14.02
CA SER A 132 6.50 -0.56 15.17
C SER A 132 5.39 -1.52 14.69
N ALA A 133 5.55 -2.81 14.92
CA ALA A 133 4.61 -3.83 14.48
C ALA A 133 4.49 -4.98 15.47
N ALA A 134 3.31 -5.59 15.52
CA ALA A 134 3.04 -6.80 16.31
C ALA A 134 2.10 -7.75 15.56
N SER A 135 2.24 -9.06 15.82
CA SER A 135 1.25 -10.05 15.41
C SER A 135 0.20 -10.20 16.49
N GLU A 136 -1.06 -10.13 16.10
CA GLU A 136 -2.20 -10.28 17.00
C GLU A 136 -3.17 -11.35 16.45
N SER A 137 -4.00 -11.93 17.33
CA SER A 137 -5.18 -12.64 16.88
C SER A 137 -6.15 -11.67 16.20
N TYR A 138 -6.96 -12.20 15.26
CA TYR A 138 -7.91 -11.37 14.53
C TYR A 138 -8.80 -10.54 15.48
N ASN A 139 -8.75 -9.23 15.30
CA ASN A 139 -9.56 -8.26 16.05
C ASN A 139 -9.75 -6.97 15.24
N HIS A 140 -10.77 -6.19 15.61
CA HIS A 140 -11.08 -4.89 14.96
C HIS A 140 -10.58 -3.68 15.75
N GLN A 141 -9.66 -3.86 16.69
CA GLN A 141 -9.15 -2.74 17.49
C GLN A 141 -8.10 -1.94 16.72
N THR A 142 -8.23 -0.62 16.72
CA THR A 142 -7.19 0.27 16.22
C THR A 142 -6.03 0.32 17.23
N ARG A 143 -4.80 0.19 16.75
CA ARG A 143 -3.57 0.23 17.55
C ARG A 143 -2.71 1.43 17.18
N ALA A 144 -1.75 1.75 18.05
CA ALA A 144 -0.71 2.72 17.74
C ALA A 144 0.46 2.13 16.94
N HIS A 145 0.44 0.83 16.65
CA HIS A 145 1.43 0.08 15.87
C HIS A 145 0.73 -0.65 14.72
N TRP A 146 1.49 -1.07 13.72
CA TRP A 146 1.01 -1.94 12.66
C TRP A 146 0.70 -3.34 13.18
N LYS A 147 -0.40 -3.92 12.77
CA LYS A 147 -0.78 -5.29 13.13
C LYS A 147 -0.59 -6.24 11.96
N ILE A 148 -0.15 -7.45 12.26
CA ILE A 148 -0.26 -8.60 11.38
C ILE A 148 -1.31 -9.53 11.98
N VAL A 149 -2.40 -9.74 11.27
CA VAL A 149 -3.47 -10.67 11.65
C VAL A 149 -3.66 -11.74 10.58
N THR A 150 -4.29 -12.86 10.95
CA THR A 150 -4.65 -13.90 9.97
C THR A 150 -5.93 -13.49 9.23
N ASP A 151 -5.97 -13.73 7.90
CA ASP A 151 -7.15 -13.51 7.08
C ASP A 151 -7.54 -14.79 6.32
N ALA A 152 -8.75 -15.30 6.60
CA ALA A 152 -9.27 -16.49 5.96
C ALA A 152 -9.79 -16.25 4.54
N SER A 153 -10.04 -14.99 4.14
CA SER A 153 -10.49 -14.63 2.80
C SER A 153 -9.37 -14.78 1.77
N VAL A 154 -8.12 -14.65 2.20
CA VAL A 154 -6.94 -14.91 1.37
C VAL A 154 -6.79 -16.41 1.18
N THR A 155 -7.16 -16.89 -0.02
CA THR A 155 -7.21 -18.33 -0.31
C THR A 155 -5.86 -18.92 -0.67
N SER A 156 -4.94 -18.11 -1.18
CA SER A 156 -3.58 -18.55 -1.50
C SER A 156 -2.71 -18.66 -0.26
N ARG A 157 -1.95 -19.73 -0.24
CA ARG A 157 -1.06 -20.05 0.88
C ARG A 157 0.33 -20.30 0.35
N GLY A 158 1.33 -19.66 0.92
CA GLY A 158 2.71 -19.98 0.63
C GLY A 158 3.05 -21.38 1.13
N THR A 159 3.91 -22.11 0.42
CA THR A 159 4.38 -23.44 0.83
C THR A 159 5.02 -23.34 2.23
N GLY A 160 4.35 -23.94 3.23
CA GLY A 160 4.83 -23.94 4.63
C GLY A 160 4.57 -22.65 5.43
N CYS A 161 3.77 -21.71 4.93
CA CYS A 161 3.52 -20.42 5.57
C CYS A 161 2.13 -20.26 6.22
N GLY A 162 1.30 -21.30 6.22
CA GLY A 162 0.02 -21.29 6.93
C GLY A 162 -1.08 -20.47 6.23
N SER A 163 -1.80 -19.65 6.97
CA SER A 163 -2.95 -18.86 6.52
C SER A 163 -2.55 -17.63 5.72
N GLY A 164 -3.50 -17.03 4.97
CA GLY A 164 -3.41 -15.68 4.50
C GLY A 164 -3.25 -14.69 5.66
N LEU A 165 -2.65 -13.57 5.40
CA LEU A 165 -2.34 -12.53 6.38
C LEU A 165 -2.86 -11.18 5.89
N GLU A 166 -3.14 -10.31 6.85
CA GLU A 166 -3.49 -8.92 6.63
C GLU A 166 -2.56 -8.01 7.45
N LEU A 167 -2.00 -7.01 6.80
CA LEU A 167 -1.30 -5.90 7.43
C LEU A 167 -2.30 -4.77 7.69
N VAL A 168 -2.48 -4.39 8.95
CA VAL A 168 -3.39 -3.31 9.35
C VAL A 168 -2.57 -2.16 9.94
N SER A 169 -2.75 -0.97 9.40
CA SER A 169 -2.01 0.22 9.86
C SER A 169 -2.58 0.79 11.17
N PRO A 170 -1.77 1.58 11.90
CA PRO A 170 -2.32 2.58 12.83
C PRO A 170 -3.09 3.66 12.07
N ILE A 171 -3.62 4.66 12.80
CA ILE A 171 -4.17 5.87 12.17
C ILE A 171 -3.01 6.68 11.62
N LEU A 172 -3.03 6.91 10.31
CA LEU A 172 -2.01 7.63 9.55
C LEU A 172 -2.53 8.99 9.08
N ARG A 173 -1.60 9.89 8.70
CA ARG A 173 -1.95 11.21 8.18
C ARG A 173 -0.84 11.78 7.28
N GLY A 174 -1.27 12.41 6.17
CA GLY A 174 -0.42 13.24 5.32
C GLY A 174 0.84 12.53 4.79
N ALA A 175 1.86 13.32 4.47
CA ALA A 175 3.08 12.83 3.83
C ALA A 175 3.83 11.75 4.63
N ASN A 176 3.87 11.88 5.97
CA ASN A 176 4.51 10.88 6.83
C ASN A 176 3.77 9.55 6.78
N GLY A 177 2.42 9.58 6.81
CA GLY A 177 1.62 8.37 6.69
C GLY A 177 1.78 7.69 5.32
N PHE A 178 1.88 8.46 4.23
CA PHE A 178 2.15 7.93 2.90
C PHE A 178 3.54 7.27 2.83
N ALA A 179 4.56 7.93 3.36
CA ALA A 179 5.92 7.39 3.39
C ALA A 179 6.01 6.11 4.24
N GLU A 180 5.36 6.09 5.40
CA GLU A 180 5.32 4.91 6.27
C GLU A 180 4.59 3.73 5.62
N THR A 181 3.45 4.00 4.93
CA THR A 181 2.73 2.98 4.15
C THR A 181 3.61 2.38 3.05
N ALA A 182 4.28 3.21 2.25
CA ALA A 182 5.20 2.75 1.21
C ALA A 182 6.34 1.90 1.79
N LYS A 183 6.90 2.33 2.92
CA LYS A 183 7.97 1.64 3.64
C LYS A 183 7.51 0.28 4.17
N ALA A 184 6.30 0.21 4.76
CA ALA A 184 5.75 -1.02 5.31
C ALA A 184 5.54 -2.08 4.22
N VAL A 185 4.91 -1.74 3.10
CA VAL A 185 4.67 -2.71 2.02
C VAL A 185 5.97 -3.14 1.34
N THR A 186 6.95 -2.24 1.22
CA THR A 186 8.28 -2.56 0.68
C THR A 186 9.03 -3.53 1.59
N ALA A 187 8.93 -3.36 2.91
CA ALA A 187 9.53 -4.28 3.88
C ALA A 187 8.95 -5.69 3.75
N LEU A 188 7.62 -5.81 3.61
CA LEU A 188 6.97 -7.11 3.39
C LEU A 188 7.38 -7.75 2.05
N LEU A 189 7.43 -6.96 0.97
CA LEU A 189 7.88 -7.44 -0.34
C LEU A 189 9.30 -8.00 -0.27
N ASN A 190 10.22 -7.27 0.35
CA ASN A 190 11.61 -7.68 0.52
C ASN A 190 11.76 -8.93 1.41
N ALA A 191 10.84 -9.15 2.32
CA ALA A 191 10.78 -10.35 3.15
C ALA A 191 10.20 -11.58 2.43
N GLY A 192 9.74 -11.42 1.18
CA GLY A 192 9.21 -12.49 0.34
C GLY A 192 7.69 -12.66 0.42
N ALA A 193 6.97 -11.68 0.98
CA ALA A 193 5.50 -11.66 0.92
C ALA A 193 5.02 -11.59 -0.54
N LYS A 194 3.84 -12.14 -0.79
CA LYS A 194 3.22 -12.25 -2.10
C LYS A 194 1.76 -11.82 -2.04
N VAL A 195 1.25 -11.40 -3.18
CA VAL A 195 -0.17 -11.10 -3.39
C VAL A 195 -0.66 -11.78 -4.67
N ASP A 196 -1.95 -12.09 -4.72
CA ASP A 196 -2.61 -12.59 -5.93
C ASP A 196 -4.06 -12.08 -6.04
N LYS A 197 -4.86 -12.73 -6.88
CA LYS A 197 -6.26 -12.34 -7.13
C LYS A 197 -7.18 -12.45 -5.91
N SER A 198 -6.81 -13.21 -4.87
CA SER A 198 -7.57 -13.32 -3.62
C SER A 198 -7.30 -12.15 -2.67
N CYS A 199 -6.20 -11.42 -2.85
CA CYS A 199 -5.80 -10.32 -2.00
C CYS A 199 -6.43 -8.99 -2.42
N GLY A 200 -6.86 -8.20 -1.42
CA GLY A 200 -7.37 -6.83 -1.57
C GLY A 200 -6.53 -5.81 -0.80
N ILE A 201 -6.84 -4.55 -1.05
CA ILE A 201 -6.45 -3.41 -0.23
C ILE A 201 -7.72 -2.68 0.16
N HIS A 202 -7.89 -2.44 1.44
CA HIS A 202 -8.94 -1.58 1.97
C HIS A 202 -8.32 -0.29 2.48
N VAL A 203 -8.97 0.83 2.17
CA VAL A 203 -8.55 2.15 2.64
C VAL A 203 -9.67 2.74 3.47
N HIS A 204 -9.39 2.98 4.73
CA HIS A 204 -10.28 3.67 5.66
C HIS A 204 -9.92 5.15 5.69
N VAL A 205 -10.88 6.03 5.47
CA VAL A 205 -10.67 7.48 5.59
C VAL A 205 -11.57 8.04 6.67
N GLY A 206 -11.01 8.85 7.57
CA GLY A 206 -11.74 9.50 8.65
C GLY A 206 -12.87 10.38 8.10
N ALA A 207 -14.06 10.19 8.65
CA ALA A 207 -15.26 10.92 8.27
C ALA A 207 -15.67 11.96 9.32
N ASP A 208 -14.71 12.42 10.13
CA ASP A 208 -14.93 13.44 11.14
C ASP A 208 -15.54 14.71 10.52
N GLY A 209 -16.57 15.24 11.17
CA GLY A 209 -17.27 16.45 10.74
C GLY A 209 -18.18 16.28 9.52
N MET A 210 -18.31 15.08 8.96
CA MET A 210 -19.20 14.82 7.83
C MET A 210 -20.64 14.60 8.28
N THR A 211 -21.58 15.10 7.47
CA THR A 211 -23.01 14.77 7.56
C THR A 211 -23.32 13.52 6.71
N GLY A 212 -24.53 12.99 6.85
CA GLY A 212 -25.01 11.91 5.97
C GLY A 212 -25.10 12.35 4.50
N ALA A 213 -25.40 13.62 4.24
CA ALA A 213 -25.41 14.18 2.90
C ALA A 213 -24.00 14.20 2.28
N ASP A 214 -22.97 14.56 3.07
CA ASP A 214 -21.57 14.51 2.62
C ASP A 214 -21.16 13.08 2.26
N ILE A 215 -21.52 12.09 3.09
CA ILE A 215 -21.23 10.68 2.82
C ILE A 215 -21.95 10.21 1.55
N ILE A 216 -23.19 10.60 1.34
CA ILE A 216 -23.94 10.27 0.12
C ILE A 216 -23.21 10.84 -1.10
N ARG A 217 -22.77 12.11 -1.08
CA ARG A 217 -22.03 12.74 -2.18
C ARG A 217 -20.70 12.04 -2.47
N VAL A 218 -19.97 11.63 -1.43
CA VAL A 218 -18.74 10.82 -1.59
C VAL A 218 -19.02 9.51 -2.31
N VAL A 219 -20.06 8.77 -1.89
CA VAL A 219 -20.42 7.50 -2.53
C VAL A 219 -20.91 7.73 -3.96
N ASP A 220 -21.75 8.75 -4.20
CA ASP A 220 -22.21 9.13 -5.52
C ASP A 220 -21.03 9.48 -6.45
N LEU A 221 -20.07 10.29 -5.98
CA LEU A 221 -18.88 10.67 -6.73
C LEU A 221 -18.05 9.45 -7.13
N TYR A 222 -17.85 8.52 -6.19
CA TYR A 222 -17.15 7.27 -6.45
C TYR A 222 -17.90 6.42 -7.49
N VAL A 223 -19.22 6.27 -7.34
CA VAL A 223 -20.05 5.42 -8.18
C VAL A 223 -20.17 5.98 -9.62
N GLN A 224 -20.36 7.28 -9.78
CA GLN A 224 -20.46 7.91 -11.11
C GLN A 224 -19.13 7.82 -11.88
N ASN A 225 -17.99 7.83 -11.19
CA ASN A 225 -16.68 7.74 -11.80
C ASN A 225 -16.04 6.32 -11.69
N ASN A 226 -16.81 5.30 -11.29
CA ASN A 226 -16.29 3.96 -11.08
C ASN A 226 -15.73 3.33 -12.35
N THR A 227 -16.29 3.62 -13.53
CA THR A 227 -15.79 3.15 -14.82
C THR A 227 -14.38 3.65 -15.10
N HIS A 228 -14.05 4.88 -14.72
CA HIS A 228 -12.70 5.44 -14.83
C HIS A 228 -11.74 4.80 -13.82
N LEU A 229 -12.19 4.60 -12.57
CA LEU A 229 -11.41 3.89 -11.56
C LEU A 229 -11.14 2.43 -11.95
N ASP A 230 -12.10 1.76 -12.59
CA ASP A 230 -11.95 0.39 -13.09
C ASP A 230 -10.75 0.24 -14.03
N THR A 231 -10.37 1.28 -14.76
CA THR A 231 -9.24 1.23 -15.71
C THR A 231 -7.90 0.97 -15.02
N VAL A 232 -7.76 1.35 -13.75
CA VAL A 232 -6.53 1.15 -12.96
C VAL A 232 -6.57 -0.10 -12.08
N LEU A 233 -7.68 -0.83 -12.06
CA LEU A 233 -7.88 -2.02 -11.23
C LEU A 233 -7.65 -3.32 -12.00
N ALA A 234 -7.21 -4.36 -11.31
CA ALA A 234 -7.10 -5.69 -11.90
C ALA A 234 -8.49 -6.27 -12.21
N ALA A 235 -8.59 -7.13 -13.23
CA ALA A 235 -9.83 -7.78 -13.64
C ALA A 235 -10.54 -8.52 -12.48
N SER A 236 -9.78 -9.09 -11.52
CA SER A 236 -10.33 -9.77 -10.33
C SER A 236 -11.14 -8.86 -9.39
N ARG A 237 -11.05 -7.52 -9.56
CA ARG A 237 -11.74 -6.55 -8.70
C ARG A 237 -12.95 -5.89 -9.37
N LEU A 238 -13.17 -6.14 -10.66
CA LEU A 238 -14.27 -5.51 -11.41
C LEU A 238 -15.63 -6.12 -11.07
N ASN A 239 -15.67 -7.44 -10.77
CA ASN A 239 -16.85 -8.18 -10.34
C ASN A 239 -16.48 -9.04 -9.13
N ASN A 240 -16.39 -8.42 -7.96
CA ASN A 240 -15.91 -9.08 -6.73
C ASN A 240 -16.99 -9.06 -5.66
N GLY A 241 -17.31 -10.24 -5.08
CA GLY A 241 -18.35 -10.36 -4.06
C GLY A 241 -18.03 -9.68 -2.73
N TYR A 242 -16.74 -9.39 -2.46
CA TYR A 242 -16.30 -8.64 -1.28
C TYR A 242 -16.17 -7.13 -1.52
N ALA A 243 -16.43 -6.67 -2.77
CA ALA A 243 -16.42 -5.27 -3.17
C ALA A 243 -17.46 -5.05 -4.27
N MET A 244 -18.74 -5.24 -3.94
CA MET A 244 -19.86 -5.12 -4.88
C MET A 244 -20.11 -3.67 -5.26
N LYS A 245 -20.35 -3.44 -6.55
CA LYS A 245 -20.73 -2.12 -7.05
C LYS A 245 -22.15 -1.75 -6.61
N TYR A 246 -22.36 -0.47 -6.40
CA TYR A 246 -23.69 0.06 -6.15
C TYR A 246 -24.55 -0.03 -7.40
N ASN A 247 -25.75 -0.54 -7.25
CA ASN A 247 -26.85 -0.39 -8.21
C ASN A 247 -27.85 0.66 -7.69
N ASN A 248 -28.86 0.98 -8.49
CA ASN A 248 -29.86 2.00 -8.14
C ASN A 248 -30.56 1.70 -6.80
N ALA A 249 -30.88 0.44 -6.52
CA ALA A 249 -31.54 0.06 -5.26
C ALA A 249 -30.60 0.25 -4.05
N ALA A 250 -29.32 -0.13 -4.16
CA ALA A 250 -28.34 0.09 -3.11
C ALA A 250 -28.10 1.58 -2.84
N MET A 251 -28.02 2.41 -3.90
CA MET A 251 -27.92 3.87 -3.77
C MET A 251 -29.17 4.47 -3.12
N GLN A 252 -30.35 4.02 -3.51
CA GLN A 252 -31.59 4.49 -2.88
C GLN A 252 -31.66 4.12 -1.41
N ASN A 253 -31.22 2.91 -1.03
CA ASN A 253 -31.15 2.49 0.36
C ASN A 253 -30.17 3.36 1.16
N LEU A 254 -29.00 3.66 0.61
CA LEU A 254 -28.03 4.57 1.23
C LEU A 254 -28.63 5.97 1.47
N ARG A 255 -29.27 6.56 0.45
CA ARG A 255 -29.91 7.88 0.55
C ARG A 255 -31.03 7.87 1.59
N ASN A 256 -31.88 6.84 1.61
CA ASN A 256 -32.95 6.72 2.63
C ASN A 256 -32.39 6.63 4.05
N ALA A 257 -31.26 5.93 4.21
CA ALA A 257 -30.62 5.72 5.51
C ALA A 257 -29.92 7.00 6.04
N LEU A 258 -29.32 7.82 5.15
CA LEU A 258 -28.39 8.87 5.58
C LEU A 258 -28.84 10.31 5.26
N ARG A 259 -29.79 10.56 4.35
CA ARG A 259 -30.14 11.91 3.90
C ARG A 259 -30.52 12.92 4.98
N ARG A 260 -30.91 12.46 6.16
CA ARG A 260 -31.29 13.31 7.32
C ARG A 260 -30.30 13.20 8.48
N ALA A 261 -29.23 12.46 8.30
CA ALA A 261 -28.25 12.22 9.36
C ALA A 261 -27.28 13.42 9.47
N ASN A 262 -27.36 14.18 10.55
CA ASN A 262 -26.56 15.38 10.77
C ASN A 262 -25.50 15.23 11.87
N GLY A 263 -25.44 14.10 12.54
CA GLY A 263 -24.50 13.84 13.61
C GLY A 263 -24.06 12.39 13.69
N VAL A 264 -23.09 12.10 14.52
CA VAL A 264 -22.48 10.79 14.67
C VAL A 264 -23.52 9.70 14.94
N ASN A 265 -24.43 9.94 15.88
CA ASN A 265 -25.46 8.95 16.25
C ASN A 265 -26.45 8.67 15.12
N ASP A 266 -26.81 9.71 14.33
CA ASP A 266 -27.71 9.55 13.18
C ASP A 266 -27.06 8.76 12.08
N ILE A 267 -25.78 9.05 11.77
CA ILE A 267 -25.00 8.32 10.77
C ILE A 267 -24.81 6.86 11.21
N GLN A 268 -24.50 6.63 12.49
CA GLN A 268 -24.39 5.27 13.01
C GLN A 268 -25.72 4.52 12.92
N SER A 269 -26.83 5.17 13.25
CA SER A 269 -28.16 4.59 13.14
C SER A 269 -28.49 4.22 11.70
N GLY A 270 -28.26 5.12 10.74
CA GLY A 270 -28.49 4.89 9.33
C GLY A 270 -27.58 3.78 8.74
N ALA A 271 -26.34 3.74 9.16
CA ALA A 271 -25.36 2.76 8.65
C ALA A 271 -25.65 1.31 9.08
N ARG A 272 -26.37 1.07 10.19
CA ARG A 272 -26.59 -0.28 10.76
C ARG A 272 -27.25 -1.28 9.81
N GLY A 273 -28.07 -0.83 8.90
CA GLY A 273 -28.81 -1.68 7.96
C GLY A 273 -28.15 -1.80 6.58
N LEU A 274 -27.01 -1.14 6.34
CA LEU A 274 -26.36 -1.12 5.05
C LEU A 274 -25.44 -2.35 4.84
N PRO A 275 -25.27 -2.81 3.60
CA PRO A 275 -24.38 -3.95 3.29
C PRO A 275 -22.90 -3.54 3.40
N ARG A 276 -22.11 -4.38 4.09
CA ARG A 276 -20.66 -4.12 4.32
C ARG A 276 -19.76 -4.42 3.12
N TYR A 277 -20.20 -5.27 2.20
CA TYR A 277 -19.37 -5.72 1.06
C TYR A 277 -19.54 -4.87 -0.19
N MET A 278 -19.83 -3.59 -0.01
CA MET A 278 -19.86 -2.61 -1.11
C MET A 278 -18.46 -2.07 -1.41
N VAL A 279 -18.21 -1.61 -2.64
CA VAL A 279 -16.95 -0.92 -3.02
C VAL A 279 -16.63 0.24 -2.10
N VAL A 280 -17.66 0.95 -1.60
CA VAL A 280 -17.58 1.95 -0.52
C VAL A 280 -18.43 1.44 0.63
N ASN A 281 -17.80 1.01 1.70
CA ASN A 281 -18.46 0.47 2.88
C ASN A 281 -18.68 1.54 3.94
N VAL A 282 -19.90 2.01 4.05
CA VAL A 282 -20.30 3.01 5.07
C VAL A 282 -20.46 2.41 6.45
N THR A 283 -20.68 1.08 6.58
CA THR A 283 -20.84 0.44 7.89
C THR A 283 -19.54 0.46 8.73
N SER A 284 -18.40 0.75 8.13
CA SER A 284 -17.14 1.02 8.83
C SER A 284 -17.25 2.19 9.81
N TYR A 285 -18.16 3.14 9.56
CA TYR A 285 -18.44 4.26 10.44
C TYR A 285 -18.89 3.82 11.85
N LEU A 286 -19.57 2.67 11.95
CA LEU A 286 -20.07 2.16 13.24
C LEU A 286 -18.97 1.86 14.26
N ARG A 287 -17.78 1.46 13.77
CA ARG A 287 -16.67 1.02 14.63
C ARG A 287 -15.52 2.00 14.66
N HIS A 288 -15.24 2.61 13.52
CA HIS A 288 -14.00 3.35 13.30
C HIS A 288 -14.22 4.83 12.99
N GLY A 289 -15.48 5.30 12.80
CA GLY A 289 -15.75 6.66 12.33
C GLY A 289 -15.19 6.93 10.92
N THR A 290 -14.98 5.88 10.11
CA THR A 290 -14.37 5.96 8.78
C THR A 290 -15.32 5.48 7.70
N ILE A 291 -15.09 5.93 6.47
CA ILE A 291 -15.62 5.29 5.26
C ILE A 291 -14.51 4.41 4.69
N GLU A 292 -14.84 3.15 4.38
CA GLU A 292 -13.90 2.15 3.89
C GLU A 292 -14.10 1.92 2.38
N PHE A 293 -13.00 1.97 1.62
CA PHE A 293 -12.97 1.71 0.18
C PHE A 293 -12.26 0.37 -0.08
N ARG A 294 -12.98 -0.59 -0.68
CA ARG A 294 -12.59 -2.01 -0.72
C ARG A 294 -12.19 -2.52 -2.10
N GLN A 295 -12.25 -1.69 -3.13
CA GLN A 295 -12.21 -2.19 -4.52
C GLN A 295 -10.80 -2.54 -5.03
N HIS A 296 -9.72 -2.05 -4.43
CA HIS A 296 -8.37 -2.25 -4.98
C HIS A 296 -7.87 -3.69 -4.77
N GLN A 297 -7.12 -4.21 -5.74
CA GLN A 297 -6.41 -5.49 -5.62
C GLN A 297 -5.25 -5.40 -4.64
N GLY A 298 -4.85 -6.54 -4.06
CA GLY A 298 -3.64 -6.63 -3.24
C GLY A 298 -2.41 -6.14 -3.98
N SER A 299 -1.54 -5.43 -3.27
CA SER A 299 -0.26 -4.94 -3.81
C SER A 299 0.76 -4.71 -2.71
N LEU A 300 2.02 -5.04 -2.99
CA LEU A 300 3.18 -4.71 -2.17
C LEU A 300 4.10 -3.70 -2.89
N ASN A 301 3.60 -3.01 -3.92
CA ASN A 301 4.27 -1.89 -4.55
C ASN A 301 3.87 -0.59 -3.84
N GLY A 302 4.84 0.09 -3.20
CA GLY A 302 4.60 1.27 -2.38
C GLY A 302 3.98 2.43 -3.14
N GLU A 303 4.45 2.74 -4.36
CA GLU A 303 3.90 3.80 -5.20
C GLU A 303 2.44 3.53 -5.57
N LYS A 304 2.13 2.28 -5.92
CA LYS A 304 0.77 1.86 -6.26
C LYS A 304 -0.20 2.01 -5.09
N VAL A 305 0.22 1.56 -3.90
CA VAL A 305 -0.60 1.65 -2.69
C VAL A 305 -0.83 3.10 -2.31
N VAL A 306 0.22 3.92 -2.29
CA VAL A 306 0.14 5.35 -1.92
C VAL A 306 -0.68 6.13 -2.94
N SER A 307 -0.51 5.89 -4.24
CA SER A 307 -1.32 6.56 -5.28
C SER A 307 -2.81 6.25 -5.11
N TRP A 308 -3.15 5.00 -4.78
CA TRP A 308 -4.53 4.64 -4.48
C TRP A 308 -5.05 5.33 -3.21
N VAL A 309 -4.29 5.32 -2.12
CA VAL A 309 -4.66 6.00 -0.86
C VAL A 309 -4.91 7.49 -1.09
N LYS A 310 -4.01 8.18 -1.80
CA LYS A 310 -4.18 9.59 -2.16
C LYS A 310 -5.47 9.83 -2.96
N THR A 311 -5.74 8.96 -3.95
CA THR A 311 -6.97 9.03 -4.76
C THR A 311 -8.22 8.92 -3.90
N ILE A 312 -8.25 7.98 -2.97
CA ILE A 312 -9.38 7.77 -2.07
C ILE A 312 -9.58 8.95 -1.11
N ILE A 313 -8.50 9.48 -0.54
CA ILE A 313 -8.62 10.67 0.33
C ILE A 313 -9.13 11.87 -0.48
N ALA A 314 -8.63 12.06 -1.70
CA ALA A 314 -9.08 13.14 -2.58
C ALA A 314 -10.57 13.01 -2.97
N ILE A 315 -11.07 11.79 -3.18
CA ILE A 315 -12.51 11.54 -3.39
C ILE A 315 -13.31 11.93 -2.14
N MET A 316 -12.84 11.59 -0.94
CA MET A 316 -13.49 11.97 0.31
C MET A 316 -13.55 13.49 0.48
N GLU A 317 -12.43 14.20 0.25
CA GLU A 317 -12.37 15.68 0.37
C GLU A 317 -13.25 16.35 -0.68
N LYS A 318 -13.17 15.89 -1.93
CA LYS A 318 -13.98 16.45 -3.02
C LYS A 318 -15.46 16.26 -2.78
N GLY A 319 -15.91 15.03 -2.49
CA GLY A 319 -17.33 14.74 -2.24
C GLY A 319 -17.88 15.50 -1.03
N ALA A 320 -17.09 15.66 0.03
CA ALA A 320 -17.49 16.46 1.20
C ALA A 320 -17.61 17.97 0.89
N SER A 321 -16.82 18.49 -0.06
CA SER A 321 -16.84 19.91 -0.44
C SER A 321 -17.88 20.28 -1.50
N MET A 322 -18.50 19.29 -2.18
CA MET A 322 -19.50 19.51 -3.22
C MET A 322 -20.85 19.89 -2.64
N GLN A 323 -21.69 20.51 -3.45
CA GLN A 323 -23.10 20.72 -3.15
C GLN A 323 -23.95 19.62 -3.78
N ASP A 324 -25.20 19.49 -3.31
CA ASP A 324 -26.15 18.57 -3.93
C ASP A 324 -26.39 18.97 -5.40
N GLY A 325 -26.24 18.01 -6.29
CA GLY A 325 -26.33 18.23 -7.74
C GLY A 325 -25.02 18.47 -8.49
N ASP A 326 -23.92 18.75 -7.78
CA ASP A 326 -22.60 18.96 -8.42
C ASP A 326 -21.88 17.66 -8.77
N VAL A 327 -22.34 16.55 -8.20
CA VAL A 327 -21.71 15.24 -8.43
C VAL A 327 -22.00 14.78 -9.86
N GLN A 328 -20.95 14.52 -10.61
CA GLN A 328 -21.04 14.14 -12.03
C GLN A 328 -19.99 13.11 -12.42
N ASP A 329 -20.19 12.47 -13.57
CA ASP A 329 -19.16 11.75 -14.30
C ASP A 329 -18.25 12.76 -15.02
N PHE A 330 -16.94 12.66 -14.78
CA PHE A 330 -15.94 13.56 -15.38
C PHE A 330 -15.48 13.11 -16.78
N GLY A 331 -16.04 12.04 -17.33
CA GLY A 331 -15.85 11.58 -18.70
C GLY A 331 -14.52 10.85 -18.97
N SER A 332 -13.50 10.99 -18.11
CA SER A 332 -12.24 10.26 -18.21
C SER A 332 -11.51 10.18 -16.89
N LEU A 333 -10.55 9.22 -16.78
CA LEU A 333 -9.69 9.11 -15.61
C LEU A 333 -8.85 10.39 -15.39
N ASP A 334 -8.30 10.97 -16.46
CA ASP A 334 -7.49 12.17 -16.39
C ASP A 334 -8.29 13.39 -15.92
N ALA A 335 -9.46 13.61 -16.48
CA ALA A 335 -10.36 14.68 -16.06
C ALA A 335 -10.82 14.47 -14.61
N PHE A 336 -11.16 13.24 -14.22
CA PHE A 336 -11.54 12.93 -12.85
C PHE A 336 -10.40 13.18 -11.86
N THR A 337 -9.20 12.67 -12.10
CA THR A 337 -8.05 12.86 -11.21
C THR A 337 -7.60 14.32 -11.14
N THR A 338 -7.77 15.09 -12.20
CA THR A 338 -7.56 16.54 -12.22
C THR A 338 -8.61 17.27 -11.38
N ALA A 339 -9.89 16.91 -11.49
CA ALA A 339 -10.97 17.48 -10.69
C ALA A 339 -10.82 17.15 -9.18
N LEU A 340 -10.20 16.02 -8.86
CA LEU A 340 -9.82 15.64 -7.49
C LEU A 340 -8.65 16.45 -6.94
N GLY A 341 -7.91 17.21 -7.77
CA GLY A 341 -6.73 17.95 -7.36
C GLY A 341 -5.54 17.07 -7.00
N LEU A 342 -5.43 15.87 -7.60
CA LEU A 342 -4.28 15.00 -7.36
C LEU A 342 -2.98 15.61 -7.89
N ASP A 343 -1.89 15.34 -7.22
CA ASP A 343 -0.54 15.73 -7.67
C ASP A 343 -0.16 15.02 -8.99
N ASP A 344 0.73 15.66 -9.76
CA ASP A 344 1.11 15.19 -11.08
C ASP A 344 1.77 13.80 -11.07
N GLN A 345 2.50 13.45 -10.02
CA GLN A 345 3.09 12.13 -9.86
C GLN A 345 2.00 11.07 -9.74
N THR A 346 1.00 11.31 -8.91
CA THR A 346 -0.14 10.39 -8.72
C THR A 346 -0.96 10.27 -10.01
N LYS A 347 -1.27 11.37 -10.69
CA LYS A 347 -1.98 11.36 -11.99
C LYS A 347 -1.22 10.56 -13.05
N THR A 348 0.09 10.84 -13.18
CA THR A 348 0.96 10.13 -14.14
C THR A 348 0.99 8.62 -13.84
N TYR A 349 1.12 8.24 -12.57
CA TYR A 349 1.09 6.83 -12.17
C TYR A 349 -0.23 6.16 -12.58
N LEU A 350 -1.37 6.78 -12.28
CA LEU A 350 -2.70 6.21 -12.58
C LEU A 350 -2.92 6.09 -14.10
N ASN A 351 -2.56 7.08 -14.90
CA ASN A 351 -2.68 7.06 -16.35
C ASN A 351 -1.79 5.98 -16.99
N ASN A 352 -0.54 5.86 -16.55
CA ASN A 352 0.38 4.79 -16.99
C ASN A 352 -0.17 3.41 -16.62
N ARG A 353 -0.75 3.28 -15.45
CA ARG A 353 -1.38 2.04 -14.99
C ARG A 353 -2.58 1.67 -15.86
N ALA A 354 -3.46 2.62 -16.17
CA ALA A 354 -4.60 2.40 -17.05
C ALA A 354 -4.17 1.93 -18.43
N THR A 355 -3.16 2.57 -19.03
CA THR A 355 -2.57 2.18 -20.32
C THR A 355 -2.01 0.75 -20.27
N THR A 356 -1.26 0.40 -19.22
CA THR A 356 -0.69 -0.93 -19.04
C THR A 356 -1.78 -2.01 -18.96
N LEU A 357 -2.86 -1.75 -18.22
CA LEU A 357 -3.94 -2.71 -18.07
C LEU A 357 -4.82 -2.82 -19.31
N ALA A 358 -5.00 -1.75 -20.09
CA ALA A 358 -5.72 -1.79 -21.36
C ALA A 358 -5.05 -2.75 -22.37
N GLY A 359 -3.70 -2.80 -22.39
CA GLY A 359 -2.95 -3.72 -23.24
C GLY A 359 -2.95 -5.18 -22.77
N SER A 360 -3.44 -5.46 -21.54
CA SER A 360 -3.44 -6.81 -20.93
C SER A 360 -4.86 -7.40 -20.75
N ARG A 361 -5.91 -6.67 -21.09
CA ARG A 361 -7.34 -7.06 -21.10
C ARG A 361 -7.78 -7.46 -22.49
#